data_66c2d47d20366c71d0af5910937ce03c
#
_entry.id   66c2d47d20366c71d0af5910937ce03c
#
_cell.length_a   1.000
_cell.length_b   1.000
_cell.length_c   1.000
_cell.angle_alpha   90.00
_cell.angle_beta   90.00
_cell.angle_gamma   90.00
#
_symmetry.space_group_name_H-M   'P 1'
#
loop_
_entity.id
_entity.type
_entity.pdbx_description
1 polymer ?
#
loop_
_entity_poly.entity_id
_entity_poly.type
_entity_poly.pdbx_seq_one_letter_code
_entity_poly.pdbx_strand_id
1 'polypeptide(L)'
;MAGKGVWEVRSCPRHRPVNFSGTLFQATSYSVREDTGRIDYDQVREQARRDRPRLLIGGGSAYARIIDFVALRSIADEVDAILVVDMAHFAGLVAAGLHPSPIPHAQIVTTTTHKTLRGPRGGIILCREAHAKDVDKQVFPGIQGGPLEHVIAAKAVALGEALAPAFKVYAAQVIKNAQALAAAMIARGYAIVSGGTDTHLMLVDLRPKQVTGKEAQELLDKAQITVNKNTIPGDPQKAFVTSGIRLGTPAVTTRGFREPEMEIVADLIDTVLTKKDDATIARVKSSVRALTDQFPLYLTPRSATAQTAASRV
;
A
#
# COMPACT_ATOMS: atom_id res chain seq x y z
N MET A 1 -5.14 10.14 -5.33
CA MET A 1 -6.54 9.71 -5.12
C MET A 1 -6.53 8.67 -4.03
N ALA A 2 -7.04 9.03 -2.85
CA ALA A 2 -7.14 8.11 -1.73
C ALA A 2 -8.29 7.15 -2.00
N GLY A 3 -7.98 5.94 -2.39
CA GLY A 3 -8.96 4.88 -2.53
C GLY A 3 -9.57 4.53 -1.18
N LYS A 4 -10.87 4.46 -1.07
CA LYS A 4 -11.52 3.71 -0.02
C LYS A 4 -10.95 2.31 -0.05
N GLY A 5 -10.51 1.80 1.09
CA GLY A 5 -9.59 0.69 1.20
C GLY A 5 -10.13 -0.70 0.96
N VAL A 6 -11.00 -0.90 0.01
CA VAL A 6 -11.34 -2.22 -0.53
C VAL A 6 -12.04 -1.99 -1.88
N TRP A 7 -11.58 -2.67 -2.91
CA TRP A 7 -12.07 -2.48 -4.27
C TRP A 7 -13.45 -3.12 -4.46
N GLU A 8 -14.19 -2.49 -5.26
CA GLU A 8 -15.61 -2.44 -5.46
C GLU A 8 -16.09 -3.35 -6.59
N VAL A 9 -17.18 -4.06 -6.40
CA VAL A 9 -18.05 -4.59 -7.48
C VAL A 9 -19.51 -4.60 -7.04
N ARG A 10 -20.40 -4.15 -7.68
CA ARG A 10 -21.52 -3.32 -7.65
C ARG A 10 -22.97 -3.81 -7.53
N SER A 11 -23.78 -3.00 -6.96
CA SER A 11 -24.91 -2.29 -7.56
C SER A 11 -25.51 -1.23 -6.61
N CYS A 12 -25.38 0.07 -6.93
CA CYS A 12 -26.25 1.12 -6.38
C CYS A 12 -26.22 2.39 -7.22
N PRO A 13 -27.40 3.05 -7.50
CA PRO A 13 -27.47 4.19 -8.41
C PRO A 13 -26.90 5.51 -7.91
N ARG A 14 -26.31 5.59 -6.71
CA ARG A 14 -26.00 6.87 -6.05
C ARG A 14 -24.52 7.24 -5.91
N HIS A 15 -23.59 6.46 -6.40
CA HIS A 15 -22.19 6.85 -6.37
C HIS A 15 -21.75 7.39 -7.73
N ARG A 16 -21.34 8.66 -7.76
CA ARG A 16 -20.66 9.22 -8.94
C ARG A 16 -19.40 8.43 -9.19
N PRO A 17 -19.18 7.90 -10.39
CA PRO A 17 -17.98 7.16 -10.73
C PRO A 17 -16.77 8.11 -10.69
N VAL A 18 -15.81 7.83 -9.82
CA VAL A 18 -14.57 8.61 -9.69
C VAL A 18 -13.50 8.09 -10.66
N ASN A 19 -13.66 6.87 -11.15
CA ASN A 19 -12.74 6.21 -12.07
C ASN A 19 -13.47 5.66 -13.29
N PHE A 20 -12.70 5.28 -14.29
CA PHE A 20 -13.22 4.77 -15.57
C PHE A 20 -14.08 3.51 -15.40
N SER A 21 -13.68 2.58 -14.55
CA SER A 21 -14.46 1.37 -14.27
C SER A 21 -15.83 1.67 -13.68
N GLY A 22 -15.90 2.65 -12.77
CA GLY A 22 -17.17 3.11 -12.22
C GLY A 22 -18.08 3.85 -13.23
N THR A 23 -17.55 4.28 -14.36
CA THR A 23 -18.32 4.83 -15.48
C THR A 23 -18.95 3.74 -16.34
N LEU A 24 -18.20 2.65 -16.57
CA LEU A 24 -18.61 1.57 -17.47
C LEU A 24 -19.44 0.48 -16.79
N PHE A 25 -19.15 0.22 -15.53
CA PHE A 25 -19.71 -0.89 -14.81
C PHE A 25 -20.61 -0.43 -13.68
N GLN A 26 -21.50 -1.29 -13.34
CA GLN A 26 -22.30 -1.10 -12.17
C GLN A 26 -21.53 -1.69 -10.97
N ALA A 27 -20.87 -0.90 -10.07
CA ALA A 27 -19.99 -1.31 -8.98
C ALA A 27 -20.62 -1.18 -7.57
N THR A 28 -20.67 -2.22 -6.71
CA THR A 28 -21.01 -2.17 -5.29
C THR A 28 -19.73 -2.32 -4.48
N SER A 29 -19.67 -1.71 -3.31
CA SER A 29 -18.52 -1.86 -2.43
C SER A 29 -18.89 -2.66 -1.19
N TYR A 30 -18.01 -3.54 -0.79
CA TYR A 30 -17.96 -4.03 0.57
C TYR A 30 -16.93 -3.23 1.36
N SER A 31 -17.04 -3.20 2.68
CA SER A 31 -16.15 -2.43 3.53
C SER A 31 -15.56 -3.31 4.64
N VAL A 32 -14.65 -2.71 5.39
CA VAL A 32 -14.18 -3.30 6.64
C VAL A 32 -15.19 -2.99 7.75
N ARG A 33 -15.23 -3.82 8.77
CA ARG A 33 -15.98 -3.57 10.00
C ARG A 33 -15.41 -2.32 10.70
N GLU A 34 -16.28 -1.46 11.20
CA GLU A 34 -15.87 -0.23 11.87
C GLU A 34 -15.18 -0.49 13.21
N ASP A 35 -15.60 -1.54 13.93
CA ASP A 35 -15.06 -1.92 15.23
C ASP A 35 -13.66 -2.53 15.15
N THR A 36 -13.39 -3.37 14.14
CA THR A 36 -12.13 -4.11 14.01
C THR A 36 -11.21 -3.58 12.92
N GLY A 37 -11.71 -2.77 11.98
CA GLY A 37 -10.98 -2.35 10.79
C GLY A 37 -10.60 -3.52 9.86
N ARG A 38 -11.24 -4.70 9.99
CA ARG A 38 -10.97 -5.90 9.19
C ARG A 38 -12.10 -6.19 8.21
N ILE A 39 -11.76 -6.85 7.10
CA ILE A 39 -12.75 -7.30 6.10
C ILE A 39 -13.73 -8.26 6.78
N ASP A 40 -15.02 -8.03 6.57
CA ASP A 40 -16.11 -8.90 6.98
C ASP A 40 -16.49 -9.82 5.82
N TYR A 41 -15.91 -11.02 5.81
CA TYR A 41 -16.17 -11.97 4.72
C TYR A 41 -17.61 -12.51 4.70
N ASP A 42 -18.31 -12.48 5.82
CA ASP A 42 -19.74 -12.87 5.86
C ASP A 42 -20.60 -11.79 5.20
N GLN A 43 -20.32 -10.51 5.48
CA GLN A 43 -20.96 -9.39 4.77
C GLN A 43 -20.67 -9.46 3.26
N VAL A 44 -19.42 -9.75 2.86
CA VAL A 44 -19.06 -9.92 1.44
C VAL A 44 -19.89 -11.03 0.81
N ARG A 45 -20.05 -12.17 1.49
CA ARG A 45 -20.83 -13.32 1.02
C ARG A 45 -22.29 -12.99 0.85
N GLU A 46 -22.93 -12.38 1.85
CA GLU A 46 -24.32 -11.97 1.81
C GLU A 46 -24.57 -10.99 0.67
N GLN A 47 -23.69 -10.01 0.50
CA GLN A 47 -23.77 -9.03 -0.57
C GLN A 47 -23.58 -9.68 -1.94
N ALA A 48 -22.63 -10.60 -2.12
CA ALA A 48 -22.41 -11.33 -3.36
C ALA A 48 -23.62 -12.19 -3.75
N ARG A 49 -24.26 -12.87 -2.78
CA ARG A 49 -25.49 -13.65 -3.01
C ARG A 49 -26.65 -12.79 -3.45
N ARG A 50 -26.80 -11.61 -2.85
CA ARG A 50 -27.86 -10.65 -3.19
C ARG A 50 -27.66 -10.02 -4.58
N ASP A 51 -26.42 -9.56 -4.85
CA ASP A 51 -26.11 -8.72 -6.01
C ASP A 51 -25.68 -9.54 -7.24
N ARG A 52 -25.30 -10.82 -7.05
CA ARG A 52 -24.86 -11.76 -8.10
C ARG A 52 -23.86 -11.12 -9.09
N PRO A 53 -22.73 -10.62 -8.61
CA PRO A 53 -21.76 -9.92 -9.44
C PRO A 53 -21.11 -10.88 -10.45
N ARG A 54 -20.76 -10.38 -11.64
CA ARG A 54 -19.94 -11.14 -12.61
C ARG A 54 -18.45 -11.17 -12.21
N LEU A 55 -18.01 -10.13 -11.49
CA LEU A 55 -16.63 -10.01 -10.99
C LEU A 55 -16.66 -9.73 -9.48
N LEU A 56 -15.91 -10.50 -8.72
CA LEU A 56 -15.55 -10.19 -7.34
C LEU A 56 -14.11 -9.68 -7.33
N ILE A 57 -13.88 -8.47 -6.83
CA ILE A 57 -12.54 -7.88 -6.81
C ILE A 57 -12.01 -7.85 -5.38
N GLY A 58 -10.85 -8.48 -5.16
CA GLY A 58 -10.11 -8.43 -3.92
C GLY A 58 -8.86 -7.58 -4.04
N GLY A 59 -8.35 -7.11 -2.91
CA GLY A 59 -7.15 -6.29 -2.83
C GLY A 59 -7.32 -5.09 -1.90
N GLY A 60 -6.29 -4.25 -1.78
CA GLY A 60 -6.38 -3.08 -0.92
C GLY A 60 -5.19 -2.14 -1.04
N SER A 61 -5.47 -0.83 -1.16
CA SER A 61 -4.45 0.22 -1.22
C SER A 61 -4.05 0.76 0.15
N ALA A 62 -4.86 0.48 1.17
CA ALA A 62 -4.69 0.99 2.53
C ALA A 62 -5.04 -0.07 3.60
N TYR A 63 -5.24 -1.31 3.21
CA TYR A 63 -5.53 -2.39 4.14
C TYR A 63 -4.24 -2.98 4.71
N ALA A 64 -4.12 -2.93 6.04
CA ALA A 64 -2.88 -3.26 6.75
C ALA A 64 -2.79 -4.73 7.18
N ARG A 65 -3.84 -5.54 6.95
CA ARG A 65 -3.92 -6.92 7.42
C ARG A 65 -3.85 -7.91 6.26
N ILE A 66 -3.60 -9.17 6.58
CA ILE A 66 -3.64 -10.27 5.60
C ILE A 66 -5.05 -10.40 5.01
N ILE A 67 -5.12 -10.61 3.71
CA ILE A 67 -6.36 -10.88 2.98
C ILE A 67 -6.51 -12.39 2.80
N ASP A 68 -7.69 -12.91 3.14
CA ASP A 68 -8.03 -14.32 2.96
C ASP A 68 -8.57 -14.54 1.54
N PHE A 69 -7.69 -15.02 0.65
CA PHE A 69 -8.05 -15.31 -0.74
C PHE A 69 -8.83 -16.60 -0.88
N VAL A 70 -8.73 -17.52 0.09
CA VAL A 70 -9.54 -18.76 0.13
C VAL A 70 -10.99 -18.40 0.36
N ALA A 71 -11.26 -17.55 1.34
CA ALA A 71 -12.61 -17.05 1.61
C ALA A 71 -13.19 -16.30 0.39
N LEU A 72 -12.41 -15.39 -0.23
CA LEU A 72 -12.86 -14.67 -1.43
C LEU A 72 -13.15 -15.63 -2.60
N ARG A 73 -12.31 -16.66 -2.79
CA ARG A 73 -12.54 -17.69 -3.81
C ARG A 73 -13.84 -18.44 -3.56
N SER A 74 -14.06 -18.92 -2.33
CA SER A 74 -15.30 -19.60 -1.95
C SER A 74 -16.54 -18.75 -2.22
N ILE A 75 -16.49 -17.45 -1.86
CA ILE A 75 -17.60 -16.52 -2.11
C ILE A 75 -17.85 -16.34 -3.62
N ALA A 76 -16.79 -16.21 -4.40
CA ALA A 76 -16.91 -16.05 -5.86
C ALA A 76 -17.52 -17.31 -6.51
N ASP A 77 -17.13 -18.51 -6.05
CA ASP A 77 -17.68 -19.79 -6.54
C ASP A 77 -19.17 -19.92 -6.24
N GLU A 78 -19.62 -19.50 -5.05
CA GLU A 78 -21.05 -19.54 -4.67
C GLU A 78 -21.98 -18.77 -5.62
N VAL A 79 -21.45 -17.76 -6.31
CA VAL A 79 -22.23 -16.86 -7.17
C VAL A 79 -21.82 -16.90 -8.64
N ASP A 80 -20.92 -17.83 -9.00
CA ASP A 80 -20.34 -17.97 -10.34
C ASP A 80 -19.64 -16.70 -10.84
N ALA A 81 -18.93 -16.01 -9.94
CA ALA A 81 -18.18 -14.80 -10.24
C ALA A 81 -16.72 -15.12 -10.56
N ILE A 82 -16.13 -14.34 -11.46
CA ILE A 82 -14.68 -14.32 -11.69
C ILE A 82 -14.03 -13.56 -10.52
N LEU A 83 -13.12 -14.21 -9.79
CA LEU A 83 -12.32 -13.55 -8.78
C LEU A 83 -11.14 -12.84 -9.44
N VAL A 84 -11.08 -11.53 -9.29
CA VAL A 84 -9.96 -10.67 -9.70
C VAL A 84 -9.28 -10.13 -8.45
N VAL A 85 -7.97 -10.27 -8.35
CA VAL A 85 -7.22 -9.72 -7.19
C VAL A 85 -6.19 -8.70 -7.66
N ASP A 86 -6.27 -7.49 -7.13
CA ASP A 86 -5.21 -6.49 -7.29
C ASP A 86 -4.27 -6.55 -6.07
N MET A 87 -3.08 -7.13 -6.29
CA MET A 87 -2.05 -7.23 -5.27
C MET A 87 -0.99 -6.11 -5.34
N ALA A 88 -1.27 -5.03 -6.07
CA ALA A 88 -0.30 -3.98 -6.36
C ALA A 88 0.46 -3.47 -5.14
N HIS A 89 -0.21 -3.32 -4.00
CA HIS A 89 0.42 -2.82 -2.79
C HIS A 89 1.34 -3.84 -2.11
N PHE A 90 0.98 -5.10 -2.11
CA PHE A 90 1.69 -6.15 -1.36
C PHE A 90 2.37 -7.21 -2.25
N ALA A 91 2.45 -7.00 -3.57
CA ALA A 91 3.05 -7.95 -4.51
C ALA A 91 4.49 -8.33 -4.16
N GLY A 92 5.30 -7.39 -3.66
CA GLY A 92 6.64 -7.68 -3.18
C GLY A 92 6.67 -8.60 -1.95
N LEU A 93 5.68 -8.49 -1.07
CA LEU A 93 5.54 -9.39 0.08
C LEU A 93 5.09 -10.79 -0.37
N VAL A 94 4.23 -10.87 -1.39
CA VAL A 94 3.84 -12.16 -2.02
C VAL A 94 5.06 -12.81 -2.67
N ALA A 95 5.85 -12.07 -3.46
CA ALA A 95 7.07 -12.58 -4.10
C ALA A 95 8.10 -13.08 -3.08
N ALA A 96 8.19 -12.44 -1.91
CA ALA A 96 9.05 -12.84 -0.80
C ALA A 96 8.49 -14.02 0.04
N GLY A 97 7.25 -14.46 -0.22
CA GLY A 97 6.59 -15.50 0.58
C GLY A 97 6.14 -15.03 1.98
N LEU A 98 5.96 -13.71 2.17
CA LEU A 98 5.60 -13.10 3.45
C LEU A 98 4.13 -12.63 3.51
N HIS A 99 3.39 -12.82 2.44
CA HIS A 99 1.95 -12.62 2.35
C HIS A 99 1.37 -13.76 1.51
N PRO A 100 0.18 -14.28 1.82
CA PRO A 100 -0.48 -15.29 1.01
C PRO A 100 -0.57 -14.85 -0.45
N SER A 101 -0.37 -15.81 -1.37
CA SER A 101 -0.47 -15.55 -2.80
C SER A 101 -1.92 -15.65 -3.29
N PRO A 102 -2.44 -14.66 -4.03
CA PRO A 102 -3.75 -14.76 -4.66
C PRO A 102 -3.76 -15.67 -5.90
N ILE A 103 -2.59 -15.98 -6.48
CA ILE A 103 -2.46 -16.69 -7.77
C ILE A 103 -3.17 -18.05 -7.79
N PRO A 104 -3.10 -18.89 -6.74
CA PRO A 104 -3.83 -20.17 -6.75
C PRO A 104 -5.35 -20.01 -6.73
N HIS A 105 -5.86 -18.88 -6.24
CA HIS A 105 -7.27 -18.65 -5.95
C HIS A 105 -8.00 -17.80 -6.99
N ALA A 106 -7.33 -16.79 -7.56
CA ALA A 106 -7.94 -15.87 -8.51
C ALA A 106 -7.81 -16.34 -9.96
N GLN A 107 -8.78 -15.98 -10.81
CA GLN A 107 -8.68 -16.18 -12.25
C GLN A 107 -7.79 -15.13 -12.90
N ILE A 108 -7.82 -13.89 -12.37
CA ILE A 108 -7.01 -12.78 -12.87
C ILE A 108 -6.38 -12.09 -11.66
N VAL A 109 -5.09 -11.82 -11.74
CA VAL A 109 -4.34 -11.07 -10.73
C VAL A 109 -3.65 -9.89 -11.39
N THR A 110 -3.84 -8.70 -10.86
CA THR A 110 -3.15 -7.50 -11.32
C THR A 110 -2.14 -7.00 -10.29
N THR A 111 -1.08 -6.39 -10.76
CA THR A 111 -0.13 -5.72 -9.89
C THR A 111 0.55 -4.55 -10.60
N THR A 112 1.02 -3.60 -9.80
CA THR A 112 2.03 -2.62 -10.25
C THR A 112 3.42 -3.14 -9.96
N THR A 113 4.41 -2.70 -10.74
CA THR A 113 5.81 -3.06 -10.53
C THR A 113 6.58 -2.10 -9.62
N HIS A 114 6.04 -0.91 -9.35
CA HIS A 114 6.73 0.22 -8.70
C HIS A 114 6.37 0.46 -7.23
N LYS A 115 5.76 -0.51 -6.54
CA LYS A 115 5.45 -0.42 -5.10
C LYS A 115 6.37 -1.36 -4.32
N THR A 116 5.82 -2.32 -3.58
CA THR A 116 6.64 -3.27 -2.81
C THR A 116 7.54 -4.17 -3.66
N LEU A 117 7.24 -4.36 -4.96
CA LEU A 117 8.17 -5.01 -5.91
C LEU A 117 9.42 -4.18 -6.23
N ARG A 118 9.43 -2.88 -5.92
CA ARG A 118 10.58 -1.98 -6.05
C ARG A 118 11.13 -1.83 -7.48
N GLY A 119 10.26 -2.00 -8.50
CA GLY A 119 10.61 -1.89 -9.91
C GLY A 119 10.21 -0.55 -10.55
N PRO A 120 10.28 -0.45 -11.88
CA PRO A 120 9.88 0.73 -12.63
C PRO A 120 8.36 0.92 -12.60
N ARG A 121 7.89 2.11 -12.99
CA ARG A 121 6.46 2.35 -13.19
C ARG A 121 5.91 1.48 -14.31
N GLY A 122 4.90 0.68 -13.97
CA GLY A 122 4.24 -0.22 -14.90
C GLY A 122 3.28 -1.17 -14.18
N GLY A 123 2.65 -2.03 -14.94
CA GLY A 123 1.74 -3.07 -14.45
C GLY A 123 2.07 -4.44 -15.06
N ILE A 124 1.53 -5.46 -14.41
CA ILE A 124 1.53 -6.85 -14.88
C ILE A 124 0.13 -7.40 -14.63
N ILE A 125 -0.37 -8.16 -15.59
CA ILE A 125 -1.58 -8.97 -15.45
C ILE A 125 -1.15 -10.44 -15.52
N LEU A 126 -1.55 -11.22 -14.55
CA LEU A 126 -1.43 -12.68 -14.51
C LEU A 126 -2.83 -13.25 -14.59
N CYS A 127 -3.05 -14.25 -15.43
CA CYS A 127 -4.37 -14.87 -15.54
C CYS A 127 -4.26 -16.36 -15.82
N ARG A 128 -5.37 -17.07 -15.62
CA ARG A 128 -5.50 -18.46 -16.07
C ARG A 128 -5.55 -18.50 -17.59
N GLU A 129 -5.08 -19.59 -18.19
CA GLU A 129 -5.00 -19.79 -19.64
C GLU A 129 -6.34 -19.50 -20.36
N ALA A 130 -7.46 -19.87 -19.75
CA ALA A 130 -8.80 -19.63 -20.29
C ALA A 130 -9.12 -18.12 -20.55
N HIS A 131 -8.41 -17.21 -19.91
CA HIS A 131 -8.60 -15.76 -20.05
C HIS A 131 -7.47 -15.07 -20.84
N ALA A 132 -6.41 -15.79 -21.18
CA ALA A 132 -5.19 -15.21 -21.75
C ALA A 132 -5.46 -14.44 -23.05
N LYS A 133 -6.17 -15.05 -24.01
CA LYS A 133 -6.49 -14.43 -25.31
C LYS A 133 -7.29 -13.14 -25.16
N ASP A 134 -8.25 -13.10 -24.26
CA ASP A 134 -9.09 -11.92 -24.03
C ASP A 134 -8.29 -10.81 -23.35
N VAL A 135 -7.46 -11.16 -22.37
CA VAL A 135 -6.55 -10.20 -21.71
C VAL A 135 -5.57 -9.60 -22.70
N ASP A 136 -4.89 -10.42 -23.50
CA ASP A 136 -3.91 -9.95 -24.49
C ASP A 136 -4.56 -9.03 -25.51
N LYS A 137 -5.72 -9.43 -26.06
CA LYS A 137 -6.47 -8.61 -27.02
C LYS A 137 -6.90 -7.27 -26.44
N GLN A 138 -7.30 -7.22 -25.17
CA GLN A 138 -7.69 -5.97 -24.53
C GLN A 138 -6.49 -5.10 -24.15
N VAL A 139 -5.35 -5.69 -23.83
CA VAL A 139 -4.12 -4.95 -23.61
C VAL A 139 -3.63 -4.36 -24.93
N PHE A 140 -3.47 -5.20 -25.96
CA PHE A 140 -3.04 -4.74 -27.29
C PHE A 140 -3.79 -5.53 -28.38
N PRO A 141 -4.41 -4.83 -29.34
CA PRO A 141 -4.44 -3.38 -29.56
C PRO A 141 -5.61 -2.66 -28.85
N GLY A 142 -6.30 -3.31 -27.90
CA GLY A 142 -7.53 -2.79 -27.31
C GLY A 142 -7.35 -1.42 -26.62
N ILE A 143 -6.44 -1.32 -25.65
CA ILE A 143 -6.24 -0.11 -24.82
C ILE A 143 -4.86 0.50 -25.05
N GLN A 144 -3.83 -0.30 -25.31
CA GLN A 144 -2.44 0.12 -25.43
C GLN A 144 -1.91 -0.02 -26.85
N GLY A 145 -0.78 0.63 -27.12
CA GLY A 145 -0.03 0.58 -28.37
C GLY A 145 1.41 0.12 -28.11
N GLY A 146 2.38 0.74 -28.79
CA GLY A 146 3.80 0.42 -28.67
C GLY A 146 4.30 0.53 -27.24
N PRO A 147 4.94 -0.51 -26.70
CA PRO A 147 5.40 -0.52 -25.30
C PRO A 147 6.67 0.29 -25.11
N LEU A 148 6.91 0.73 -23.87
CA LEU A 148 8.15 1.38 -23.46
C LEU A 148 9.22 0.31 -23.18
N GLU A 149 10.08 0.01 -24.13
CA GLU A 149 11.06 -1.10 -24.03
C GLU A 149 12.05 -0.93 -22.88
N HIS A 150 12.47 0.31 -22.56
CA HIS A 150 13.28 0.59 -21.38
C HIS A 150 12.58 0.23 -20.07
N VAL A 151 11.24 0.34 -19.99
CA VAL A 151 10.46 -0.10 -18.84
C VAL A 151 10.39 -1.63 -18.79
N ILE A 152 10.31 -2.29 -19.95
CA ILE A 152 10.35 -3.77 -20.03
C ILE A 152 11.69 -4.28 -19.51
N ALA A 153 12.81 -3.70 -19.98
CA ALA A 153 14.15 -4.04 -19.49
C ALA A 153 14.30 -3.79 -17.98
N ALA A 154 13.80 -2.65 -17.49
CA ALA A 154 13.83 -2.35 -16.06
C ALA A 154 12.95 -3.31 -15.22
N LYS A 155 11.81 -3.80 -15.75
CA LYS A 155 11.00 -4.85 -15.12
C LYS A 155 11.79 -6.16 -15.01
N ALA A 156 12.52 -6.55 -16.06
CA ALA A 156 13.32 -7.77 -16.05
C ALA A 156 14.38 -7.71 -14.95
N VAL A 157 15.08 -6.59 -14.80
CA VAL A 157 16.04 -6.36 -13.71
C VAL A 157 15.36 -6.46 -12.35
N ALA A 158 14.25 -5.74 -12.15
CA ALA A 158 13.53 -5.73 -10.88
C ALA A 158 12.99 -7.11 -10.48
N LEU A 159 12.50 -7.91 -11.44
CA LEU A 159 12.04 -9.27 -11.20
C LEU A 159 13.23 -10.20 -10.88
N GLY A 160 14.39 -10.03 -11.53
CA GLY A 160 15.62 -10.71 -11.19
C GLY A 160 16.07 -10.40 -9.75
N GLU A 161 16.03 -9.13 -9.34
CA GLU A 161 16.30 -8.74 -7.95
C GLU A 161 15.29 -9.37 -6.96
N ALA A 162 14.00 -9.42 -7.32
CA ALA A 162 12.96 -9.99 -6.47
C ALA A 162 13.10 -11.52 -6.27
N LEU A 163 13.77 -12.22 -7.19
CA LEU A 163 14.12 -13.64 -7.05
C LEU A 163 15.29 -13.88 -6.12
N ALA A 164 16.13 -12.88 -5.87
CA ALA A 164 17.33 -13.03 -5.06
C ALA A 164 16.98 -13.17 -3.56
N PRO A 165 17.72 -13.98 -2.78
CA PRO A 165 17.51 -14.12 -1.33
C PRO A 165 17.54 -12.80 -0.55
N ALA A 166 18.31 -11.82 -1.00
CA ALA A 166 18.39 -10.48 -0.41
C ALA A 166 17.04 -9.74 -0.44
N PHE A 167 16.21 -9.98 -1.44
CA PHE A 167 14.89 -9.37 -1.52
C PHE A 167 13.96 -9.86 -0.41
N LYS A 168 14.04 -11.14 -0.05
CA LYS A 168 13.28 -11.71 1.07
C LYS A 168 13.69 -11.07 2.40
N VAL A 169 14.97 -10.84 2.61
CA VAL A 169 15.51 -10.14 3.79
C VAL A 169 14.98 -8.70 3.83
N TYR A 170 15.05 -7.99 2.71
CA TYR A 170 14.48 -6.64 2.57
C TYR A 170 12.98 -6.61 2.90
N ALA A 171 12.18 -7.49 2.29
CA ALA A 171 10.74 -7.53 2.51
C ALA A 171 10.36 -7.85 3.96
N ALA A 172 11.11 -8.73 4.63
CA ALA A 172 10.95 -9.01 6.06
C ALA A 172 11.26 -7.77 6.90
N GLN A 173 12.31 -7.01 6.57
CA GLN A 173 12.64 -5.76 7.27
C GLN A 173 11.58 -4.69 7.06
N VAL A 174 10.96 -4.62 5.88
CA VAL A 174 9.82 -3.71 5.61
C VAL A 174 8.69 -3.95 6.60
N ILE A 175 8.32 -5.21 6.85
CA ILE A 175 7.25 -5.56 7.80
C ILE A 175 7.68 -5.23 9.24
N LYS A 176 8.90 -5.57 9.65
CA LYS A 176 9.41 -5.24 10.99
C LYS A 176 9.39 -3.74 11.25
N ASN A 177 9.84 -2.95 10.30
CA ASN A 177 9.80 -1.50 10.39
C ASN A 177 8.35 -0.98 10.49
N ALA A 178 7.41 -1.55 9.74
CA ALA A 178 6.00 -1.15 9.82
C ALA A 178 5.41 -1.47 11.21
N GLN A 179 5.73 -2.64 11.76
CA GLN A 179 5.29 -3.04 13.10
C GLN A 179 5.90 -2.15 14.18
N ALA A 180 7.20 -1.85 14.10
CA ALA A 180 7.88 -0.95 15.04
C ALA A 180 7.29 0.47 14.98
N LEU A 181 7.07 1.00 13.77
CA LEU A 181 6.44 2.32 13.61
C LEU A 181 5.02 2.34 14.15
N ALA A 182 4.22 1.28 13.93
CA ALA A 182 2.87 1.18 14.46
C ALA A 182 2.87 1.17 15.99
N ALA A 183 3.75 0.39 16.62
CA ALA A 183 3.90 0.33 18.07
C ALA A 183 4.34 1.69 18.65
N ALA A 184 5.31 2.36 18.02
CA ALA A 184 5.79 3.66 18.41
C ALA A 184 4.71 4.75 18.33
N MET A 185 3.85 4.72 17.30
CA MET A 185 2.71 5.63 17.18
C MET A 185 1.65 5.37 18.24
N ILE A 186 1.35 4.09 18.54
CA ILE A 186 0.42 3.71 19.62
C ILE A 186 0.93 4.23 20.96
N ALA A 187 2.21 4.05 21.27
CA ALA A 187 2.82 4.53 22.51
C ALA A 187 2.71 6.07 22.68
N ARG A 188 2.57 6.79 21.57
CA ARG A 188 2.36 8.26 21.56
C ARG A 188 0.88 8.65 21.52
N GLY A 189 -0.03 7.71 21.74
CA GLY A 189 -1.47 7.94 21.85
C GLY A 189 -2.22 8.06 20.52
N TYR A 190 -1.65 7.58 19.42
CA TYR A 190 -2.38 7.44 18.15
C TYR A 190 -3.14 6.10 18.11
N ALA A 191 -4.29 6.10 17.46
CA ALA A 191 -5.00 4.87 17.15
C ALA A 191 -4.56 4.35 15.77
N ILE A 192 -4.19 3.07 15.70
CA ILE A 192 -3.88 2.40 14.43
C ILE A 192 -5.10 1.59 14.01
N VAL A 193 -5.62 1.87 12.82
CA VAL A 193 -6.76 1.12 12.26
C VAL A 193 -6.41 -0.36 12.23
N SER A 194 -7.34 -1.20 12.67
CA SER A 194 -7.17 -2.64 12.91
C SER A 194 -6.15 -3.03 14.00
N GLY A 195 -5.71 -2.07 14.85
CA GLY A 195 -4.84 -2.33 15.99
C GLY A 195 -3.38 -2.66 15.62
N GLY A 196 -2.94 -2.41 14.38
CA GLY A 196 -1.56 -2.68 13.95
C GLY A 196 -1.46 -3.05 12.47
N THR A 197 -0.35 -3.69 12.08
CA THR A 197 -0.10 -4.09 10.69
C THR A 197 0.57 -5.43 10.57
N ASP A 198 0.19 -6.18 9.53
CA ASP A 198 0.83 -7.42 9.07
C ASP A 198 1.63 -7.19 7.78
N THR A 199 1.62 -5.95 7.24
CA THR A 199 2.16 -5.63 5.92
C THR A 199 3.17 -4.47 5.99
N HIS A 200 3.34 -3.77 4.89
CA HIS A 200 4.29 -2.66 4.69
C HIS A 200 3.72 -1.28 5.06
N LEU A 201 2.45 -1.18 5.42
CA LEU A 201 1.75 0.08 5.68
C LEU A 201 0.82 -0.02 6.88
N MET A 202 0.39 1.14 7.37
CA MET A 202 -0.67 1.28 8.36
C MET A 202 -1.52 2.51 8.07
N LEU A 203 -2.75 2.51 8.59
CA LEU A 203 -3.59 3.69 8.70
C LEU A 203 -3.57 4.18 10.14
N VAL A 204 -3.25 5.46 10.31
CA VAL A 204 -3.26 6.16 11.59
C VAL A 204 -4.54 6.98 11.67
N ASP A 205 -5.35 6.72 12.67
CA ASP A 205 -6.50 7.55 13.03
C ASP A 205 -6.01 8.75 13.87
N LEU A 206 -6.24 9.95 13.37
CA LEU A 206 -5.81 11.19 13.99
C LEU A 206 -6.85 11.84 14.91
N ARG A 207 -8.05 11.25 15.03
CA ARG A 207 -9.12 11.78 15.89
C ARG A 207 -8.70 11.93 17.35
N PRO A 208 -7.92 10.98 17.95
CA PRO A 208 -7.42 11.15 19.31
C PRO A 208 -6.52 12.39 19.49
N LYS A 209 -5.87 12.85 18.43
CA LYS A 209 -5.01 14.04 18.44
C LYS A 209 -5.72 15.32 17.95
N GLN A 210 -6.99 15.23 17.61
CA GLN A 210 -7.80 16.36 17.11
C GLN A 210 -7.15 17.07 15.89
N VAL A 211 -6.59 16.26 14.97
CA VAL A 211 -5.95 16.73 13.73
C VAL A 211 -6.65 16.05 12.55
N THR A 212 -6.91 16.80 11.49
CA THR A 212 -7.42 16.22 10.25
C THR A 212 -6.31 15.62 9.39
N GLY A 213 -6.65 14.67 8.52
CA GLY A 213 -5.67 14.10 7.60
C GLY A 213 -5.06 15.14 6.66
N LYS A 214 -5.85 16.13 6.23
CA LYS A 214 -5.36 17.25 5.40
C LYS A 214 -4.34 18.10 6.15
N GLU A 215 -4.68 18.53 7.36
CA GLU A 215 -3.79 19.32 8.20
C GLU A 215 -2.48 18.58 8.50
N ALA A 216 -2.58 17.29 8.88
CA ALA A 216 -1.40 16.46 9.14
C ALA A 216 -0.50 16.32 7.91
N GLN A 217 -1.07 16.08 6.72
CA GLN A 217 -0.30 15.99 5.48
C GLN A 217 0.43 17.30 5.19
N GLU A 218 -0.23 18.45 5.32
CA GLU A 218 0.35 19.77 5.05
C GLU A 218 1.48 20.14 6.04
N LEU A 219 1.29 19.87 7.34
CA LEU A 219 2.30 20.14 8.37
C LEU A 219 3.53 19.23 8.21
N LEU A 220 3.32 17.93 7.97
CA LEU A 220 4.40 16.96 7.79
C LEU A 220 5.18 17.20 6.50
N ASP A 221 4.51 17.62 5.41
CA ASP A 221 5.18 17.97 4.16
C ASP A 221 6.14 19.15 4.33
N LYS A 222 5.75 20.19 5.09
CA LYS A 222 6.64 21.30 5.47
C LYS A 222 7.89 20.83 6.22
N ALA A 223 7.75 19.78 7.03
CA ALA A 223 8.84 19.13 7.76
C ALA A 223 9.63 18.11 6.93
N GLN A 224 9.33 17.97 5.64
CA GLN A 224 9.90 16.95 4.73
C GLN A 224 9.61 15.49 5.14
N ILE A 225 8.47 15.27 5.79
CA ILE A 225 7.94 13.93 6.08
C ILE A 225 6.73 13.69 5.16
N THR A 226 6.94 12.92 4.11
CA THR A 226 5.89 12.67 3.10
C THR A 226 4.92 11.60 3.58
N VAL A 227 3.66 11.99 3.71
CA VAL A 227 2.53 11.10 4.01
C VAL A 227 1.37 11.40 3.06
N ASN A 228 0.36 10.55 3.04
CA ASN A 228 -0.89 10.92 2.39
C ASN A 228 -2.06 10.87 3.38
N LYS A 229 -2.93 11.89 3.30
CA LYS A 229 -4.22 11.82 3.98
C LYS A 229 -5.04 10.64 3.48
N ASN A 230 -5.76 9.99 4.36
CA ASN A 230 -6.55 8.82 4.05
C ASN A 230 -7.82 8.79 4.89
N THR A 231 -8.93 8.36 4.30
CA THR A 231 -10.14 8.07 5.06
C THR A 231 -9.91 6.85 5.95
N ILE A 232 -10.57 6.85 7.11
CA ILE A 232 -10.60 5.72 8.04
C ILE A 232 -12.00 5.08 8.04
N PRO A 233 -12.18 3.87 8.57
CA PRO A 233 -13.51 3.29 8.76
C PRO A 233 -14.40 4.22 9.59
N GLY A 234 -15.66 4.42 9.15
CA GLY A 234 -16.58 5.34 9.81
C GLY A 234 -16.11 6.81 9.84
N ASP A 235 -15.32 7.25 8.85
CA ASP A 235 -14.76 8.59 8.82
C ASP A 235 -15.84 9.68 8.78
N PRO A 236 -15.95 10.58 9.78
CA PRO A 236 -16.92 11.65 9.80
C PRO A 236 -16.58 12.80 8.83
N GLN A 237 -15.33 12.86 8.35
CA GLN A 237 -14.86 13.93 7.47
C GLN A 237 -15.12 13.63 5.99
N LYS A 238 -15.24 14.70 5.21
CA LYS A 238 -15.31 14.58 3.74
C LYS A 238 -14.01 14.02 3.18
N ALA A 239 -14.08 13.34 2.03
CA ALA A 239 -12.92 12.68 1.38
C ALA A 239 -11.72 13.61 1.07
N PHE A 240 -11.94 14.92 0.98
CA PHE A 240 -10.86 15.90 0.76
C PHE A 240 -10.16 16.34 2.05
N VAL A 241 -10.76 16.07 3.22
CA VAL A 241 -10.23 16.42 4.55
C VAL A 241 -9.66 15.20 5.22
N THR A 242 -10.46 14.15 5.39
CA THR A 242 -10.16 12.87 6.04
C THR A 242 -9.79 13.00 7.52
N SER A 243 -9.89 11.91 8.27
CA SER A 243 -9.50 11.86 9.69
C SER A 243 -8.23 11.03 9.93
N GLY A 244 -7.58 10.54 8.88
CA GLY A 244 -6.39 9.71 9.01
C GLY A 244 -5.30 10.05 7.99
N ILE A 245 -4.14 9.43 8.24
CA ILE A 245 -3.01 9.38 7.31
C ILE A 245 -2.57 7.94 7.10
N ARG A 246 -2.00 7.66 5.93
CA ARG A 246 -1.35 6.37 5.63
C ARG A 246 0.16 6.52 5.70
N LEU A 247 0.79 5.66 6.48
CA LEU A 247 2.23 5.52 6.60
C LEU A 247 2.68 4.19 5.97
N GLY A 248 3.88 4.16 5.40
CA GLY A 248 4.46 2.94 4.83
C GLY A 248 5.98 2.97 4.89
N THR A 249 6.59 1.80 4.99
CA THR A 249 8.02 1.64 5.27
C THR A 249 8.93 1.18 4.12
N PRO A 250 8.45 0.82 2.91
CA PRO A 250 9.34 0.35 1.85
C PRO A 250 10.46 1.32 1.47
N ALA A 251 10.15 2.62 1.36
CA ALA A 251 11.11 3.64 0.96
C ALA A 251 12.21 3.84 2.01
N VAL A 252 11.84 3.95 3.27
CA VAL A 252 12.80 4.12 4.37
C VAL A 252 13.62 2.84 4.61
N THR A 253 13.03 1.66 4.42
CA THR A 253 13.77 0.39 4.47
C THR A 253 14.79 0.29 3.33
N THR A 254 14.45 0.78 2.14
CA THR A 254 15.40 0.87 1.00
C THR A 254 16.57 1.79 1.34
N ARG A 255 16.36 2.84 2.14
CA ARG A 255 17.44 3.69 2.66
C ARG A 255 18.36 2.97 3.65
N GLY A 256 17.90 1.90 4.27
CA GLY A 256 18.64 1.18 5.32
C GLY A 256 18.09 1.39 6.73
N PHE A 257 16.95 2.09 6.89
CA PHE A 257 16.31 2.25 8.19
C PHE A 257 15.86 0.90 8.76
N ARG A 258 15.96 0.79 10.07
CA ARG A 258 15.52 -0.36 10.86
C ARG A 258 14.60 0.12 12.00
N GLU A 259 14.29 -0.78 12.92
CA GLU A 259 13.38 -0.53 14.03
C GLU A 259 13.77 0.69 14.89
N PRO A 260 15.05 0.94 15.23
CA PRO A 260 15.43 2.14 15.99
C PRO A 260 15.07 3.46 15.28
N GLU A 261 15.26 3.53 13.96
CA GLU A 261 14.92 4.73 13.20
C GLU A 261 13.39 4.94 13.14
N MET A 262 12.59 3.88 13.30
CA MET A 262 11.12 3.99 13.34
C MET A 262 10.64 4.72 14.60
N GLU A 263 11.32 4.55 15.73
CA GLU A 263 11.05 5.33 16.94
C GLU A 263 11.33 6.83 16.71
N ILE A 264 12.46 7.14 16.06
CA ILE A 264 12.82 8.53 15.74
C ILE A 264 11.77 9.13 14.77
N VAL A 265 11.36 8.37 13.75
CA VAL A 265 10.33 8.82 12.80
C VAL A 265 9.00 9.10 13.51
N ALA A 266 8.59 8.23 14.43
CA ALA A 266 7.37 8.44 15.22
C ALA A 266 7.46 9.70 16.10
N ASP A 267 8.61 9.95 16.75
CA ASP A 267 8.86 11.16 17.53
C ASP A 267 8.76 12.44 16.69
N LEU A 268 9.36 12.41 15.50
CA LEU A 268 9.34 13.55 14.59
C LEU A 268 7.92 13.84 14.10
N ILE A 269 7.14 12.80 13.77
CA ILE A 269 5.73 12.93 13.38
C ILE A 269 4.91 13.50 14.53
N ASP A 270 5.01 12.92 15.74
CA ASP A 270 4.26 13.37 16.91
C ASP A 270 4.62 14.81 17.30
N THR A 271 5.90 15.18 17.26
CA THR A 271 6.37 16.53 17.54
C THR A 271 5.73 17.57 16.62
N VAL A 272 5.68 17.30 15.30
CA VAL A 272 5.05 18.20 14.32
C VAL A 272 3.54 18.31 14.56
N LEU A 273 2.86 17.19 14.74
CA LEU A 273 1.39 17.16 14.86
C LEU A 273 0.88 17.69 16.20
N THR A 274 1.73 17.68 17.24
CA THR A 274 1.37 18.19 18.57
C THR A 274 1.66 19.69 18.70
N LYS A 275 2.82 20.16 18.21
CA LYS A 275 3.26 21.57 18.39
C LYS A 275 2.74 22.49 17.30
N LYS A 276 2.77 22.08 16.06
CA LYS A 276 2.21 22.77 14.86
C LYS A 276 2.82 24.14 14.52
N ASP A 277 3.76 24.66 15.32
CA ASP A 277 4.40 25.96 15.10
C ASP A 277 5.56 25.87 14.09
N ASP A 278 5.83 26.97 13.39
CA ASP A 278 6.85 27.03 12.34
C ASP A 278 8.28 26.79 12.85
N ALA A 279 8.60 27.20 14.08
CA ALA A 279 9.92 26.99 14.68
C ALA A 279 10.16 25.49 14.93
N THR A 280 9.16 24.80 15.45
CA THR A 280 9.21 23.34 15.63
C THR A 280 9.32 22.61 14.29
N ILE A 281 8.53 23.00 13.29
CA ILE A 281 8.59 22.43 11.94
C ILE A 281 9.99 22.59 11.34
N ALA A 282 10.59 23.78 11.45
CA ALA A 282 11.95 24.03 10.95
C ALA A 282 13.01 23.16 11.66
N ARG A 283 12.91 22.99 12.98
CA ARG A 283 13.78 22.10 13.76
C ARG A 283 13.62 20.64 13.34
N VAL A 284 12.38 20.15 13.22
CA VAL A 284 12.10 18.78 12.77
C VAL A 284 12.62 18.56 11.37
N LYS A 285 12.44 19.50 10.44
CA LYS A 285 13.01 19.45 9.09
C LYS A 285 14.53 19.26 9.11
N SER A 286 15.23 19.97 9.99
CA SER A 286 16.69 19.82 10.18
C SER A 286 17.04 18.42 10.71
N SER A 287 16.26 17.89 11.67
CA SER A 287 16.44 16.55 12.21
C SER A 287 16.18 15.46 11.15
N VAL A 288 15.14 15.62 10.32
CA VAL A 288 14.85 14.72 9.18
C VAL A 288 16.03 14.67 8.21
N ARG A 289 16.61 15.85 7.90
CA ARG A 289 17.77 15.93 7.03
C ARG A 289 18.98 15.24 7.65
N ALA A 290 19.31 15.55 8.91
CA ALA A 290 20.41 14.91 9.61
C ALA A 290 20.27 13.38 9.69
N LEU A 291 19.04 12.87 9.89
CA LEU A 291 18.76 11.44 9.88
C LEU A 291 18.97 10.85 8.49
N THR A 292 18.39 11.47 7.44
CA THR A 292 18.47 10.93 6.08
C THR A 292 19.86 11.00 5.46
N ASP A 293 20.71 11.95 5.89
CA ASP A 293 22.09 12.08 5.45
C ASP A 293 22.97 10.92 5.96
N GLN A 294 22.59 10.26 7.06
CA GLN A 294 23.25 9.04 7.55
C GLN A 294 22.91 7.80 6.71
N PHE A 295 21.84 7.87 5.90
CA PHE A 295 21.33 6.76 5.09
C PHE A 295 21.12 7.20 3.63
N PRO A 296 22.17 7.53 2.88
CA PRO A 296 22.05 7.98 1.50
C PRO A 296 21.57 6.85 0.60
N LEU A 297 20.61 7.17 -0.31
CA LEU A 297 20.04 6.19 -1.26
C LEU A 297 21.05 5.77 -2.33
N TYR A 298 21.87 6.72 -2.79
CA TYR A 298 22.87 6.49 -3.82
C TYR A 298 24.22 6.97 -3.32
N LEU A 299 25.21 6.11 -3.41
CA LEU A 299 26.60 6.48 -3.13
C LEU A 299 27.18 7.15 -4.38
N THR A 300 27.83 8.32 -4.20
CA THR A 300 28.62 8.91 -5.28
C THR A 300 29.83 8.01 -5.56
N PRO A 301 30.40 8.00 -6.80
CA PRO A 301 31.56 7.16 -7.12
C PRO A 301 32.75 7.35 -6.16
N ARG A 302 32.90 8.56 -5.56
CA ARG A 302 33.93 8.83 -4.53
C ARG A 302 33.69 8.12 -3.20
N SER A 303 32.42 7.93 -2.79
CA SER A 303 32.09 7.21 -1.55
C SER A 303 32.14 5.69 -1.70
N ALA A 304 31.90 5.17 -2.90
CA ALA A 304 32.05 3.73 -3.18
C ALA A 304 33.51 3.26 -3.06
N THR A 305 34.49 4.09 -3.49
CA THR A 305 35.93 3.78 -3.34
C THR A 305 36.40 3.83 -1.88
N ALA A 306 35.81 4.69 -1.05
CA ALA A 306 36.16 4.78 0.38
C ALA A 306 35.64 3.57 1.19
N GLN A 307 34.48 3.03 0.85
CA GLN A 307 33.92 1.85 1.55
C GLN A 307 34.64 0.54 1.19
N THR A 308 35.12 0.39 -0.05
CA THR A 308 35.95 -0.76 -0.44
C THR A 308 37.32 -0.76 0.23
N ALA A 309 37.85 0.39 0.63
CA ALA A 309 39.09 0.48 1.39
C ALA A 309 38.88 0.14 2.88
N ALA A 310 37.78 0.48 3.48
CA ALA A 310 37.43 0.21 4.88
C ALA A 310 37.04 -1.26 5.16
N SER A 311 36.64 -2.03 4.14
CA SER A 311 36.32 -3.45 4.25
C SER A 311 37.52 -4.41 4.00
N ARG A 312 38.74 -3.86 3.85
CA ARG A 312 39.96 -4.60 3.64
C ARG A 312 41.00 -4.42 4.75
N VAL A 313 40.59 -3.90 5.92
CA VAL A 313 41.43 -3.82 7.13
C VAL A 313 40.89 -4.72 8.22
#